data_5e434fe79f09462df30b8942154b4680
#
_entry.id   5e434fe79f09462df30b8942154b4680
#
_cell.length_a   1.000
_cell.length_b   1.000
_cell.length_c   1.000
_cell.angle_alpha   90.00
_cell.angle_beta   90.00
_cell.angle_gamma   90.00
#
_symmetry.space_group_name_H-M   'P 1'
#
loop_
_entity.id
_entity.type
_entity.pdbx_description
1 polymer ?
#
loop_
_entity_poly.entity_id
_entity_poly.type
_entity_poly.pdbx_seq_one_letter_code
_entity_poly.pdbx_strand_id
1 'polypeptide(L)'
;MLSSFLFFLLCFYSAREKSITTDEVAHIPAGFMEWKTGDYRINPEHPPLVKLLATLPLLPFNFYVPTKDIDWLHGDEWHFGGYFLFMYNDADIIAMLSQLPIMLIGVILGWGVYFWGRKLFMSGRDFTAPFAGLFAAVLYFTEPNLIAHSSLVTYDLPFAAVTFFAGYAYWALHIYGFNARRLSLFILCMTLAPLIKVVGFFLWGLIFFHLVISAIFFKKRWRLSLPFSKGQWLKRRGKKLLFVTVLFSLCSVSFFIAMWAIYRFRFRISPGLETPPGDQCTKYLNFGLINNPLIRGILNTLKKYRLFPQGYLTVFGHALLEKERFAIMLGKTKLSGGFFSYFVITTLLKTPYLHLALIVMSFFLILWNGAAQFIHRMEWKKRRRFSRGLFYTCRVEIPLYLTIGFFLIITLSMVDLGHRLILMVIPLECLLAGNILELFIARLRPFYRNALSAALLIVATIPAINNYPNYISYFNPFIHDQKDAILYLTDSNVDWGQDMKKLGYYMRENSIDKVNLSFFGTADPFYYGVQRWIDIGSWMILIPRYKENMPDYTCPTAISANMLTYQNNKHPELLRTGMPILIGASIYLFPSVIQSKGQDTTP
;
A
#
# COMPACT_ATOMS: atom_id res chain seq x y z
N MET A 1 11.19 -11.98 -17.24
CA MET A 1 11.78 -12.93 -16.28
C MET A 1 12.90 -12.30 -15.45
N LEU A 2 13.97 -11.77 -16.07
CA LEU A 2 15.10 -11.19 -15.31
C LEU A 2 14.64 -10.07 -14.33
N SER A 3 13.83 -9.12 -14.79
CA SER A 3 13.33 -8.01 -13.94
C SER A 3 12.45 -8.47 -12.78
N SER A 4 11.62 -9.49 -12.97
CA SER A 4 10.81 -10.04 -11.87
C SER A 4 11.64 -10.83 -10.86
N PHE A 5 12.69 -11.49 -11.31
CA PHE A 5 13.64 -12.16 -10.42
C PHE A 5 14.47 -11.14 -9.62
N LEU A 6 14.99 -10.11 -10.30
CA LEU A 6 15.69 -9.00 -9.63
C LEU A 6 14.78 -8.31 -8.60
N PHE A 7 13.55 -8.02 -8.95
CA PHE A 7 12.57 -7.44 -8.03
C PHE A 7 12.38 -8.29 -6.77
N PHE A 8 12.21 -9.62 -6.95
CA PHE A 8 12.07 -10.52 -5.82
C PHE A 8 13.33 -10.51 -4.93
N LEU A 9 14.51 -10.55 -5.53
CA LEU A 9 15.77 -10.46 -4.78
C LEU A 9 15.91 -9.14 -4.02
N LEU A 10 15.58 -8.01 -4.66
CA LEU A 10 15.62 -6.69 -4.02
C LEU A 10 14.63 -6.62 -2.83
N CYS A 11 13.42 -7.16 -2.99
CA CYS A 11 12.46 -7.25 -1.89
C CYS A 11 13.01 -8.12 -0.75
N PHE A 12 13.51 -9.31 -1.08
CA PHE A 12 13.97 -10.29 -0.10
C PHE A 12 15.18 -9.79 0.70
N TYR A 13 16.21 -9.31 0.02
CA TYR A 13 17.41 -8.81 0.71
C TYR A 13 17.15 -7.49 1.44
N SER A 14 16.36 -6.58 0.87
CA SER A 14 15.95 -5.36 1.58
C SER A 14 15.17 -5.66 2.87
N ALA A 15 14.32 -6.70 2.87
CA ALA A 15 13.60 -7.13 4.05
C ALA A 15 14.53 -7.61 5.17
N ARG A 16 15.59 -8.33 4.83
CA ARG A 16 16.59 -8.85 5.80
C ARG A 16 17.42 -7.76 6.48
N GLU A 17 17.65 -6.64 5.78
CA GLU A 17 18.43 -5.50 6.30
C GLU A 17 17.61 -4.60 7.24
N LYS A 18 16.30 -4.78 7.32
CA LYS A 18 15.40 -3.97 8.14
C LYS A 18 15.01 -4.67 9.44
N SER A 19 14.73 -3.89 10.47
CA SER A 19 13.90 -4.34 11.59
C SER A 19 12.43 -4.47 11.15
N ILE A 20 11.66 -5.26 11.89
CA ILE A 20 10.20 -5.35 11.71
C ILE A 20 9.61 -3.94 11.85
N THR A 21 8.74 -3.56 10.90
CA THR A 21 8.06 -2.26 10.92
C THR A 21 6.93 -2.24 11.94
N THR A 22 6.50 -1.04 12.29
CA THR A 22 5.46 -0.81 13.33
C THR A 22 4.23 -1.68 13.10
N ASP A 23 3.61 -1.62 11.92
CA ASP A 23 2.37 -2.35 11.65
C ASP A 23 2.57 -3.88 11.61
N GLU A 24 3.75 -4.37 11.22
CA GLU A 24 4.03 -5.81 11.14
C GLU A 24 4.01 -6.48 12.53
N VAL A 25 4.36 -5.75 13.59
CA VAL A 25 4.33 -6.26 14.97
C VAL A 25 2.90 -6.63 15.38
N ALA A 26 1.89 -5.94 14.88
CA ALA A 26 0.49 -6.30 15.12
C ALA A 26 -0.03 -7.33 14.10
N HIS A 27 0.28 -7.14 12.80
CA HIS A 27 -0.32 -7.95 11.72
C HIS A 27 0.14 -9.41 11.74
N ILE A 28 1.44 -9.66 11.95
CA ILE A 28 2.00 -11.01 11.87
C ILE A 28 1.50 -11.89 13.04
N PRO A 29 1.63 -11.47 14.31
CA PRO A 29 1.09 -12.25 15.42
C PRO A 29 -0.42 -12.47 15.32
N ALA A 30 -1.18 -11.42 14.93
CA ALA A 30 -2.62 -11.54 14.75
C ALA A 30 -2.98 -12.65 13.74
N GLY A 31 -2.37 -12.66 12.56
CA GLY A 31 -2.65 -13.67 11.53
C GLY A 31 -2.30 -15.09 11.98
N PHE A 32 -1.17 -15.27 12.66
CA PHE A 32 -0.79 -16.57 13.19
C PHE A 32 -1.75 -17.07 14.28
N MET A 33 -2.14 -16.18 15.21
CA MET A 33 -3.10 -16.51 16.28
C MET A 33 -4.49 -16.77 15.72
N GLU A 34 -4.94 -16.04 14.69
CA GLU A 34 -6.20 -16.31 13.97
C GLU A 34 -6.23 -17.72 13.38
N TRP A 35 -5.11 -18.22 12.85
CA TRP A 35 -4.99 -19.62 12.39
C TRP A 35 -5.07 -20.61 13.55
N LYS A 36 -4.29 -20.41 14.61
CA LYS A 36 -4.14 -21.37 15.71
C LYS A 36 -5.39 -21.44 16.61
N THR A 37 -6.01 -20.30 16.89
CA THR A 37 -7.10 -20.21 17.88
C THR A 37 -8.47 -19.95 17.26
N GLY A 38 -8.50 -19.40 16.04
CA GLY A 38 -9.72 -18.88 15.43
C GLY A 38 -10.27 -17.64 16.14
N ASP A 39 -9.45 -16.94 16.89
CA ASP A 39 -9.81 -15.73 17.63
C ASP A 39 -9.26 -14.50 16.90
N TYR A 40 -10.09 -13.49 16.72
CA TYR A 40 -9.80 -12.28 15.94
C TYR A 40 -9.65 -11.04 16.83
N ARG A 41 -9.33 -11.23 18.13
CA ARG A 41 -9.22 -10.13 19.10
C ARG A 41 -8.03 -9.21 18.87
N ILE A 42 -6.92 -9.75 18.34
CA ILE A 42 -5.71 -9.00 18.05
C ILE A 42 -5.84 -8.35 16.66
N ASN A 43 -5.53 -7.08 16.57
CA ASN A 43 -5.61 -6.26 15.37
C ASN A 43 -6.99 -6.35 14.66
N PRO A 44 -8.09 -5.99 15.36
CA PRO A 44 -9.45 -6.10 14.85
C PRO A 44 -9.81 -4.99 13.85
N GLU A 45 -8.94 -4.04 13.63
CA GLU A 45 -9.12 -2.86 12.75
C GLU A 45 -8.98 -3.17 11.26
N HIS A 46 -8.46 -4.35 10.93
CA HIS A 46 -8.30 -4.79 9.54
C HIS A 46 -8.94 -6.16 9.28
N PRO A 47 -9.52 -6.39 8.07
CA PRO A 47 -10.02 -7.72 7.72
C PRO A 47 -8.91 -8.77 7.75
N PRO A 48 -9.18 -10.04 8.14
CA PRO A 48 -8.12 -11.01 8.42
C PRO A 48 -7.44 -11.61 7.19
N LEU A 49 -7.98 -11.44 5.97
CA LEU A 49 -7.52 -12.16 4.78
C LEU A 49 -6.02 -12.03 4.51
N VAL A 50 -5.46 -10.81 4.60
CA VAL A 50 -4.03 -10.57 4.34
C VAL A 50 -3.17 -11.16 5.44
N LYS A 51 -3.57 -11.02 6.69
CA LYS A 51 -2.87 -11.60 7.86
C LYS A 51 -2.80 -13.12 7.76
N LEU A 52 -3.92 -13.76 7.46
CA LEU A 52 -4.01 -15.21 7.27
C LEU A 52 -3.13 -15.68 6.09
N LEU A 53 -3.14 -14.96 4.96
CA LEU A 53 -2.32 -15.30 3.82
C LEU A 53 -0.82 -15.15 4.12
N ALA A 54 -0.43 -14.04 4.74
CA ALA A 54 0.96 -13.75 5.09
C ALA A 54 1.53 -14.78 6.07
N THR A 55 0.74 -15.24 7.05
CA THR A 55 1.20 -16.18 8.08
C THR A 55 0.99 -17.66 7.74
N LEU A 56 0.45 -17.96 6.56
CA LEU A 56 0.30 -19.35 6.09
C LEU A 56 1.63 -20.13 6.11
N PRO A 57 2.79 -19.58 5.69
CA PRO A 57 4.07 -20.27 5.75
C PRO A 57 4.57 -20.60 7.16
N LEU A 58 4.00 -19.97 8.19
CA LEU A 58 4.38 -20.24 9.59
C LEU A 58 3.75 -21.51 10.15
N LEU A 59 2.67 -22.01 9.54
CA LEU A 59 1.87 -23.12 10.09
C LEU A 59 2.62 -24.44 10.26
N PRO A 60 3.60 -24.81 9.39
CA PRO A 60 4.40 -26.02 9.55
C PRO A 60 5.39 -25.96 10.73
N PHE A 61 5.65 -24.77 11.30
CA PHE A 61 6.63 -24.58 12.35
C PHE A 61 5.98 -24.55 13.74
N ASN A 62 6.73 -24.99 14.76
CA ASN A 62 6.30 -25.01 16.16
C ASN A 62 6.70 -23.71 16.87
N PHE A 63 6.09 -22.59 16.49
CA PHE A 63 6.23 -21.35 17.25
C PHE A 63 5.38 -21.40 18.52
N TYR A 64 5.88 -20.75 19.58
CA TYR A 64 5.18 -20.67 20.87
C TYR A 64 3.90 -19.83 20.73
N VAL A 65 2.80 -20.31 21.33
CA VAL A 65 1.48 -19.70 21.27
C VAL A 65 1.03 -19.25 22.67
N PRO A 66 1.30 -18.00 23.09
CA PRO A 66 1.11 -17.53 24.45
C PRO A 66 -0.35 -17.15 24.77
N THR A 67 -1.27 -18.10 24.73
CA THR A 67 -2.71 -17.85 25.01
C THR A 67 -3.05 -17.53 26.46
N LYS A 68 -2.11 -17.68 27.41
CA LYS A 68 -2.24 -17.32 28.82
C LYS A 68 -1.63 -15.96 29.15
N ASP A 69 -0.99 -15.31 28.19
CA ASP A 69 -0.40 -14.00 28.33
C ASP A 69 -1.48 -12.96 28.63
N ILE A 70 -1.18 -12.01 29.52
CA ILE A 70 -2.12 -10.97 29.94
C ILE A 70 -2.52 -10.06 28.79
N ASP A 71 -1.59 -9.75 27.90
CA ASP A 71 -1.82 -8.88 26.74
C ASP A 71 -2.69 -9.59 25.69
N TRP A 72 -2.54 -10.93 25.54
CA TRP A 72 -3.50 -11.74 24.78
C TRP A 72 -4.90 -11.67 25.37
N LEU A 73 -5.02 -11.86 26.68
CA LEU A 73 -6.33 -11.87 27.35
C LEU A 73 -7.04 -10.53 27.22
N HIS A 74 -6.31 -9.42 27.25
CA HIS A 74 -6.84 -8.07 27.09
C HIS A 74 -6.98 -7.64 25.63
N GLY A 75 -6.43 -8.39 24.65
CA GLY A 75 -6.47 -8.01 23.24
C GLY A 75 -5.57 -6.81 22.89
N ASP A 76 -4.49 -6.62 23.66
CA ASP A 76 -3.48 -5.61 23.38
C ASP A 76 -2.59 -6.09 22.24
N GLU A 77 -2.83 -5.55 21.05
CA GLU A 77 -2.12 -6.00 19.83
C GLU A 77 -0.63 -5.66 19.83
N TRP A 78 -0.25 -4.54 20.47
CA TRP A 78 1.11 -4.04 20.44
C TRP A 78 2.01 -4.80 21.41
N HIS A 79 1.67 -4.83 22.70
CA HIS A 79 2.46 -5.56 23.70
C HIS A 79 2.46 -7.06 23.41
N PHE A 80 1.31 -7.65 23.12
CA PHE A 80 1.25 -9.05 22.72
C PHE A 80 2.14 -9.34 21.51
N GLY A 81 2.07 -8.50 20.46
CA GLY A 81 2.89 -8.67 19.25
C GLY A 81 4.38 -8.57 19.54
N GLY A 82 4.79 -7.60 20.36
CA GLY A 82 6.18 -7.43 20.81
C GLY A 82 6.69 -8.65 21.58
N TYR A 83 5.94 -9.13 22.58
CA TYR A 83 6.33 -10.33 23.34
C TYR A 83 6.36 -11.58 22.46
N PHE A 84 5.33 -11.77 21.61
CA PHE A 84 5.28 -12.90 20.69
C PHE A 84 6.50 -12.98 19.78
N LEU A 85 6.90 -11.85 19.19
CA LEU A 85 7.99 -11.80 18.21
C LEU A 85 9.37 -11.81 18.88
N PHE A 86 9.60 -10.93 19.86
CA PHE A 86 10.94 -10.64 20.34
C PHE A 86 11.34 -11.37 21.64
N MET A 87 10.37 -11.96 22.34
CA MET A 87 10.66 -12.70 23.58
C MET A 87 10.38 -14.19 23.48
N TYR A 88 9.28 -14.56 22.85
CA TYR A 88 8.84 -15.95 22.82
C TYR A 88 9.33 -16.71 21.59
N ASN A 89 9.64 -16.02 20.49
CA ASN A 89 10.00 -16.63 19.22
C ASN A 89 11.15 -15.86 18.56
N ASP A 90 11.55 -16.28 17.36
CA ASP A 90 12.53 -15.59 16.52
C ASP A 90 11.81 -14.65 15.56
N ALA A 91 11.92 -13.35 15.82
CA ALA A 91 11.22 -12.31 15.08
C ALA A 91 11.69 -12.23 13.62
N ASP A 92 12.98 -12.36 13.34
CA ASP A 92 13.55 -12.26 11.99
C ASP A 92 13.09 -13.43 11.10
N ILE A 93 13.04 -14.66 11.65
CA ILE A 93 12.54 -15.83 10.92
C ILE A 93 11.04 -15.70 10.62
N ILE A 94 10.26 -15.31 11.63
CA ILE A 94 8.80 -15.14 11.47
C ILE A 94 8.49 -14.06 10.44
N ALA A 95 9.15 -12.90 10.52
CA ALA A 95 8.96 -11.82 9.56
C ALA A 95 9.32 -12.24 8.14
N MET A 96 10.50 -12.86 7.96
CA MET A 96 10.95 -13.32 6.64
C MET A 96 9.94 -14.28 5.99
N LEU A 97 9.47 -15.29 6.74
CA LEU A 97 8.48 -16.25 6.23
C LEU A 97 7.14 -15.59 5.90
N SER A 98 6.70 -14.64 6.73
CA SER A 98 5.42 -13.95 6.54
C SER A 98 5.44 -12.94 5.40
N GLN A 99 6.59 -12.39 5.04
CA GLN A 99 6.76 -11.45 3.94
C GLN A 99 6.79 -12.14 2.57
N LEU A 100 7.18 -13.43 2.49
CA LEU A 100 7.26 -14.17 1.22
C LEU A 100 5.94 -14.17 0.41
N PRO A 101 4.76 -14.44 0.99
CA PRO A 101 3.50 -14.37 0.25
C PRO A 101 3.23 -12.98 -0.34
N ILE A 102 3.60 -11.91 0.37
CA ILE A 102 3.43 -10.53 -0.10
C ILE A 102 4.37 -10.24 -1.27
N MET A 103 5.63 -10.68 -1.20
CA MET A 103 6.60 -10.59 -2.31
C MET A 103 6.08 -11.31 -3.56
N LEU A 104 5.49 -12.49 -3.39
CA LEU A 104 4.90 -13.25 -4.51
C LEU A 104 3.69 -12.52 -5.12
N ILE A 105 2.84 -11.88 -4.30
CA ILE A 105 1.76 -11.02 -4.82
C ILE A 105 2.35 -9.88 -5.65
N GLY A 106 3.44 -9.24 -5.21
CA GLY A 106 4.14 -8.21 -5.96
C GLY A 106 4.64 -8.69 -7.33
N VAL A 107 5.25 -9.89 -7.38
CA VAL A 107 5.68 -10.51 -8.63
C VAL A 107 4.50 -10.80 -9.56
N ILE A 108 3.41 -11.38 -9.03
CA ILE A 108 2.19 -11.70 -9.80
C ILE A 108 1.55 -10.42 -10.36
N LEU A 109 1.51 -9.35 -9.57
CA LEU A 109 0.99 -8.05 -10.01
C LEU A 109 1.83 -7.48 -11.17
N GLY A 110 3.16 -7.51 -11.09
CA GLY A 110 4.05 -7.06 -12.16
C GLY A 110 3.88 -7.86 -13.46
N TRP A 111 3.65 -9.17 -13.38
CA TRP A 111 3.25 -9.96 -14.54
C TRP A 111 1.87 -9.59 -15.06
N GLY A 112 0.93 -9.23 -14.17
CA GLY A 112 -0.36 -8.66 -14.55
C GLY A 112 -0.20 -7.39 -15.37
N VAL A 113 0.69 -6.47 -14.95
CA VAL A 113 1.03 -5.23 -15.68
C VAL A 113 1.57 -5.55 -17.07
N TYR A 114 2.51 -6.50 -17.18
CA TYR A 114 3.03 -6.96 -18.47
C TYR A 114 1.92 -7.46 -19.41
N PHE A 115 1.09 -8.40 -18.94
CA PHE A 115 0.07 -9.02 -19.79
C PHE A 115 -1.05 -8.06 -20.17
N TRP A 116 -1.46 -7.17 -19.27
CA TRP A 116 -2.46 -6.16 -19.60
C TRP A 116 -1.89 -5.11 -20.54
N GLY A 117 -0.65 -4.63 -20.32
CA GLY A 117 0.03 -3.67 -21.18
C GLY A 117 0.13 -4.15 -22.62
N ARG A 118 0.52 -5.41 -22.84
CA ARG A 118 0.53 -6.01 -24.17
C ARG A 118 -0.83 -5.99 -24.88
N LYS A 119 -1.93 -6.19 -24.13
CA LYS A 119 -3.29 -6.24 -24.68
C LYS A 119 -3.93 -4.86 -24.81
N LEU A 120 -3.60 -3.95 -23.92
CA LEU A 120 -4.22 -2.63 -23.87
C LEU A 120 -3.96 -1.83 -25.14
N PHE A 121 -2.76 -1.90 -25.67
CA PHE A 121 -2.29 -1.10 -26.78
C PHE A 121 -2.20 -1.85 -28.12
N MET A 122 -2.87 -3.00 -28.23
CA MET A 122 -2.95 -3.75 -29.48
C MET A 122 -3.47 -2.89 -30.63
N SER A 123 -2.76 -2.86 -31.75
CA SER A 123 -3.18 -2.24 -33.00
C SER A 123 -3.58 -3.34 -34.00
N GLY A 124 -4.91 -3.46 -34.27
CA GLY A 124 -5.45 -4.49 -35.17
C GLY A 124 -5.87 -5.80 -34.47
N ARG A 125 -6.26 -6.83 -35.24
CA ARG A 125 -6.79 -8.09 -34.71
C ARG A 125 -5.72 -9.02 -34.16
N ASP A 126 -4.48 -8.93 -34.63
CA ASP A 126 -3.42 -9.93 -34.40
C ASP A 126 -2.10 -9.35 -33.87
N PHE A 127 -2.00 -8.04 -33.62
CA PHE A 127 -0.75 -7.44 -33.14
C PHE A 127 -0.82 -7.09 -31.66
N THR A 128 0.04 -7.74 -30.86
CA THR A 128 0.31 -7.33 -29.48
C THR A 128 1.30 -6.15 -29.49
N ALA A 129 1.22 -5.27 -28.49
CA ALA A 129 2.21 -4.22 -28.24
C ALA A 129 3.27 -4.75 -27.24
N PRO A 130 4.27 -5.52 -27.70
CA PRO A 130 5.20 -6.23 -26.80
C PRO A 130 6.04 -5.25 -25.99
N PHE A 131 6.44 -4.12 -26.59
CA PHE A 131 7.23 -3.10 -25.93
C PHE A 131 6.43 -2.38 -24.85
N ALA A 132 5.16 -2.02 -25.09
CA ALA A 132 4.32 -1.39 -24.08
C ALA A 132 4.17 -2.26 -22.81
N GLY A 133 3.94 -3.57 -22.98
CA GLY A 133 3.90 -4.51 -21.85
C GLY A 133 5.25 -4.64 -21.15
N LEU A 134 6.34 -4.74 -21.90
CA LEU A 134 7.70 -4.85 -21.36
C LEU A 134 8.08 -3.60 -20.54
N PHE A 135 7.91 -2.41 -21.10
CA PHE A 135 8.21 -1.17 -20.41
C PHE A 135 7.36 -0.94 -19.19
N ALA A 136 6.05 -1.19 -19.28
CA ALA A 136 5.17 -1.10 -18.12
C ALA A 136 5.61 -2.02 -16.98
N ALA A 137 6.00 -3.27 -17.30
CA ALA A 137 6.49 -4.22 -16.31
C ALA A 137 7.85 -3.83 -15.72
N VAL A 138 8.77 -3.29 -16.53
CA VAL A 138 10.07 -2.84 -16.02
C VAL A 138 9.88 -1.62 -15.11
N LEU A 139 9.07 -0.63 -15.50
CA LEU A 139 8.73 0.48 -14.63
C LEU A 139 8.16 -0.01 -13.30
N TYR A 140 7.26 -0.98 -13.33
CA TYR A 140 6.71 -1.60 -12.13
C TYR A 140 7.78 -2.27 -11.26
N PHE A 141 8.61 -3.15 -11.85
CA PHE A 141 9.61 -3.94 -11.11
C PHE A 141 10.79 -3.12 -10.60
N THR A 142 10.97 -1.89 -11.08
CA THR A 142 12.05 -0.98 -10.66
C THR A 142 11.55 0.21 -9.84
N GLU A 143 10.26 0.23 -9.50
CA GLU A 143 9.66 1.30 -8.71
C GLU A 143 9.94 1.08 -7.22
N PRO A 144 10.70 1.99 -6.53
CA PRO A 144 11.15 1.79 -5.17
C PRO A 144 10.02 1.60 -4.14
N ASN A 145 8.90 2.33 -4.27
CA ASN A 145 7.78 2.18 -3.34
C ASN A 145 7.10 0.81 -3.48
N LEU A 146 7.03 0.25 -4.71
CA LEU A 146 6.51 -1.10 -4.92
C LEU A 146 7.45 -2.16 -4.32
N ILE A 147 8.77 -1.99 -4.44
CA ILE A 147 9.76 -2.87 -3.80
C ILE A 147 9.60 -2.78 -2.27
N ALA A 148 9.51 -1.56 -1.71
CA ALA A 148 9.31 -1.34 -0.28
C ALA A 148 8.10 -2.11 0.26
N HIS A 149 6.93 -1.85 -0.32
CA HIS A 149 5.67 -2.42 0.16
C HIS A 149 5.45 -3.89 -0.21
N SER A 150 6.21 -4.42 -1.17
CA SER A 150 6.25 -5.86 -1.47
C SER A 150 7.04 -6.65 -0.42
N SER A 151 7.88 -5.99 0.37
CA SER A 151 8.71 -6.59 1.42
C SER A 151 8.15 -6.39 2.83
N LEU A 152 6.85 -6.07 2.98
CA LEU A 152 6.19 -5.79 4.24
C LEU A 152 4.84 -6.51 4.34
N VAL A 153 4.50 -7.00 5.53
CA VAL A 153 3.18 -7.58 5.81
C VAL A 153 2.19 -6.45 6.09
N THR A 154 1.74 -5.80 5.00
CA THR A 154 0.76 -4.73 5.03
C THR A 154 -0.35 -4.96 4.01
N TYR A 155 -1.43 -4.20 4.12
CA TYR A 155 -2.61 -4.36 3.25
C TYR A 155 -2.48 -3.63 1.91
N ASP A 156 -1.52 -2.71 1.77
CA ASP A 156 -1.46 -1.76 0.66
C ASP A 156 -1.14 -2.45 -0.67
N LEU A 157 -0.11 -3.32 -0.70
CA LEU A 157 0.24 -4.04 -1.92
C LEU A 157 -0.81 -5.10 -2.31
N PRO A 158 -1.34 -5.95 -1.42
CA PRO A 158 -2.46 -6.85 -1.74
C PRO A 158 -3.70 -6.10 -2.26
N PHE A 159 -4.00 -4.92 -1.71
CA PHE A 159 -5.09 -4.08 -2.18
C PHE A 159 -4.80 -3.50 -3.57
N ALA A 160 -3.58 -3.07 -3.83
CA ALA A 160 -3.15 -2.62 -5.16
C ALA A 160 -3.30 -3.74 -6.20
N ALA A 161 -2.92 -4.97 -5.85
CA ALA A 161 -3.04 -6.13 -6.73
C ALA A 161 -4.51 -6.44 -7.06
N VAL A 162 -5.38 -6.54 -6.07
CA VAL A 162 -6.80 -6.85 -6.33
C VAL A 162 -7.49 -5.74 -7.11
N THR A 163 -7.17 -4.47 -6.84
CA THR A 163 -7.67 -3.30 -7.58
C THR A 163 -7.25 -3.35 -9.05
N PHE A 164 -6.00 -3.67 -9.31
CA PHE A 164 -5.46 -3.82 -10.66
C PHE A 164 -6.16 -4.96 -11.43
N PHE A 165 -6.28 -6.14 -10.82
CA PHE A 165 -6.93 -7.29 -11.46
C PHE A 165 -8.44 -7.10 -11.63
N ALA A 166 -9.12 -6.40 -10.72
CA ALA A 166 -10.51 -5.98 -10.90
C ALA A 166 -10.65 -5.04 -12.10
N GLY A 167 -9.74 -4.06 -12.21
CA GLY A 167 -9.66 -3.15 -13.36
C GLY A 167 -9.43 -3.89 -14.67
N TYR A 168 -8.50 -4.86 -14.70
CA TYR A 168 -8.28 -5.71 -15.86
C TYR A 168 -9.52 -6.54 -16.22
N ALA A 169 -10.13 -7.19 -15.24
CA ALA A 169 -11.32 -8.00 -15.47
C ALA A 169 -12.47 -7.15 -16.02
N TYR A 170 -12.69 -5.98 -15.43
CA TYR A 170 -13.69 -5.01 -15.88
C TYR A 170 -13.39 -4.51 -17.30
N TRP A 171 -12.15 -4.12 -17.58
CA TRP A 171 -11.73 -3.77 -18.93
C TRP A 171 -11.97 -4.89 -19.95
N ALA A 172 -11.61 -6.12 -19.59
CA ALA A 172 -11.82 -7.28 -20.46
C ALA A 172 -13.31 -7.56 -20.74
N LEU A 173 -14.18 -7.39 -19.73
CA LEU A 173 -15.64 -7.44 -19.90
C LEU A 173 -16.12 -6.36 -20.86
N HIS A 174 -15.59 -5.14 -20.76
CA HIS A 174 -15.98 -4.00 -21.58
C HIS A 174 -15.55 -4.13 -23.05
N ILE A 175 -14.34 -4.68 -23.29
CA ILE A 175 -13.76 -4.83 -24.63
C ILE A 175 -14.23 -6.09 -25.34
N TYR A 176 -14.19 -7.23 -24.65
CA TYR A 176 -14.45 -8.55 -25.25
C TYR A 176 -15.84 -9.12 -24.95
N GLY A 177 -16.65 -8.40 -24.15
CA GLY A 177 -17.98 -8.83 -23.73
C GLY A 177 -17.99 -9.76 -22.51
N PHE A 178 -19.20 -10.00 -22.03
CA PHE A 178 -19.47 -10.70 -20.77
C PHE A 178 -19.57 -12.20 -21.03
N ASN A 179 -18.56 -12.96 -20.60
CA ASN A 179 -18.60 -14.43 -20.58
C ASN A 179 -18.33 -14.96 -19.17
N ALA A 180 -18.61 -16.23 -18.91
CA ALA A 180 -18.51 -16.83 -17.59
C ALA A 180 -17.12 -16.65 -16.95
N ARG A 181 -16.03 -16.94 -17.68
CA ARG A 181 -14.65 -16.83 -17.12
C ARG A 181 -14.31 -15.39 -16.68
N ARG A 182 -14.66 -14.39 -17.50
CA ARG A 182 -14.38 -12.98 -17.18
C ARG A 182 -15.29 -12.49 -16.05
N LEU A 183 -16.55 -12.94 -16.03
CA LEU A 183 -17.47 -12.62 -14.93
C LEU A 183 -17.00 -13.24 -13.62
N SER A 184 -16.55 -14.50 -13.62
CA SER A 184 -16.02 -15.16 -12.42
C SER A 184 -14.79 -14.44 -11.89
N LEU A 185 -13.82 -14.07 -12.76
CA LEU A 185 -12.65 -13.29 -12.34
C LEU A 185 -13.06 -11.92 -11.78
N PHE A 186 -14.00 -11.24 -12.43
CA PHE A 186 -14.51 -9.96 -11.97
C PHE A 186 -15.18 -10.07 -10.60
N ILE A 187 -16.10 -11.02 -10.43
CA ILE A 187 -16.79 -11.28 -9.15
C ILE A 187 -15.78 -11.62 -8.06
N LEU A 188 -14.79 -12.47 -8.36
CA LEU A 188 -13.73 -12.83 -7.41
C LEU A 188 -12.96 -11.58 -6.94
N CYS A 189 -12.47 -10.76 -7.86
CA CYS A 189 -11.73 -9.54 -7.49
C CYS A 189 -12.59 -8.56 -6.70
N MET A 190 -13.88 -8.37 -7.11
CA MET A 190 -14.80 -7.51 -6.39
C MET A 190 -15.10 -8.04 -4.99
N THR A 191 -15.18 -9.36 -4.81
CA THR A 191 -15.34 -10.01 -3.51
C THR A 191 -14.11 -9.79 -2.62
N LEU A 192 -12.91 -9.99 -3.15
CA LEU A 192 -11.67 -9.89 -2.39
C LEU A 192 -11.34 -8.44 -1.95
N ALA A 193 -11.68 -7.43 -2.76
CA ALA A 193 -11.30 -6.06 -2.49
C ALA A 193 -11.73 -5.55 -1.08
N PRO A 194 -13.02 -5.62 -0.67
CA PRO A 194 -13.41 -5.22 0.68
C PRO A 194 -12.97 -6.20 1.78
N LEU A 195 -12.63 -7.46 1.44
CA LEU A 195 -12.06 -8.42 2.38
C LEU A 195 -10.57 -8.19 2.66
N ILE A 196 -9.89 -7.47 1.78
CA ILE A 196 -8.51 -7.02 1.99
C ILE A 196 -8.52 -5.68 2.76
N LYS A 197 -9.26 -4.70 2.27
CA LYS A 197 -9.31 -3.36 2.88
C LYS A 197 -10.70 -2.77 2.70
N VAL A 198 -11.25 -2.14 3.74
CA VAL A 198 -12.62 -1.57 3.68
C VAL A 198 -12.80 -0.55 2.54
N VAL A 199 -11.72 0.12 2.14
CA VAL A 199 -11.65 1.02 0.98
C VAL A 199 -12.03 0.30 -0.34
N GLY A 200 -12.04 -1.03 -0.38
CA GLY A 200 -12.53 -1.83 -1.50
C GLY A 200 -13.98 -1.55 -1.90
N PHE A 201 -14.81 -1.01 -0.99
CA PHE A 201 -16.15 -0.54 -1.35
C PHE A 201 -16.14 0.69 -2.27
N PHE A 202 -15.09 1.52 -2.22
CA PHE A 202 -14.93 2.60 -3.19
C PHE A 202 -14.63 2.08 -4.60
N LEU A 203 -13.86 0.97 -4.71
CA LEU A 203 -13.69 0.28 -5.99
C LEU A 203 -15.05 -0.19 -6.56
N TRP A 204 -15.92 -0.74 -5.70
CA TRP A 204 -17.28 -1.10 -6.10
C TRP A 204 -18.03 0.13 -6.61
N GLY A 205 -18.02 1.23 -5.83
CA GLY A 205 -18.66 2.48 -6.21
C GLY A 205 -18.20 2.98 -7.57
N LEU A 206 -16.89 3.06 -7.79
CA LEU A 206 -16.32 3.51 -9.07
C LEU A 206 -16.77 2.62 -10.24
N ILE A 207 -16.64 1.31 -10.13
CA ILE A 207 -16.93 0.40 -11.24
C ILE A 207 -18.44 0.35 -11.52
N PHE A 208 -19.27 0.23 -10.50
CA PHE A 208 -20.72 0.18 -10.71
C PHE A 208 -21.30 1.50 -11.19
N PHE A 209 -20.78 2.65 -10.73
CA PHE A 209 -21.14 3.97 -11.24
C PHE A 209 -20.82 4.08 -12.73
N HIS A 210 -19.61 3.67 -13.15
CA HIS A 210 -19.24 3.66 -14.56
C HIS A 210 -20.12 2.70 -15.39
N LEU A 211 -20.47 1.53 -14.86
CA LEU A 211 -21.40 0.59 -15.53
C LEU A 211 -22.79 1.19 -15.72
N VAL A 212 -23.34 1.87 -14.72
CA VAL A 212 -24.64 2.55 -14.79
C VAL A 212 -24.59 3.66 -15.82
N ILE A 213 -23.59 4.52 -15.80
CA ILE A 213 -23.39 5.57 -16.82
C ILE A 213 -23.29 4.94 -18.21
N SER A 214 -22.49 3.88 -18.35
CA SER A 214 -22.36 3.17 -19.63
C SER A 214 -23.67 2.55 -20.11
N ALA A 215 -24.51 2.04 -19.21
CA ALA A 215 -25.82 1.49 -19.55
C ALA A 215 -26.81 2.54 -20.02
N ILE A 216 -26.79 3.75 -19.44
CA ILE A 216 -27.74 4.83 -19.71
C ILE A 216 -27.33 5.65 -20.94
N PHE A 217 -26.10 6.10 -20.99
CA PHE A 217 -25.67 7.12 -21.94
C PHE A 217 -24.98 6.55 -23.19
N PHE A 218 -24.30 5.40 -23.10
CA PHE A 218 -23.59 4.86 -24.26
C PHE A 218 -24.42 3.90 -25.07
N LYS A 219 -24.54 4.18 -26.38
CA LYS A 219 -25.28 3.34 -27.37
C LYS A 219 -24.59 1.99 -27.64
N LYS A 220 -23.41 1.71 -27.05
CA LYS A 220 -22.65 0.46 -27.23
C LYS A 220 -23.51 -0.74 -26.83
N ARG A 221 -23.57 -1.74 -27.70
CA ARG A 221 -24.27 -3.02 -27.41
C ARG A 221 -23.36 -3.90 -26.57
N TRP A 222 -23.90 -4.50 -25.52
CA TRP A 222 -23.14 -5.44 -24.68
C TRP A 222 -23.39 -6.87 -25.14
N ARG A 223 -22.33 -7.64 -25.36
CA ARG A 223 -22.42 -9.06 -25.76
C ARG A 223 -22.34 -9.93 -24.52
N LEU A 224 -23.40 -10.69 -24.25
CA LEU A 224 -23.48 -11.66 -23.16
C LEU A 224 -23.39 -13.07 -23.76
N SER A 225 -22.39 -13.85 -23.34
CA SER A 225 -22.15 -15.21 -23.82
C SER A 225 -21.95 -16.11 -22.58
N LEU A 226 -23.05 -16.64 -22.04
CA LEU A 226 -23.02 -17.56 -20.90
C LEU A 226 -22.98 -19.02 -21.41
N PRO A 227 -22.50 -19.98 -20.59
CA PRO A 227 -22.64 -21.41 -20.86
C PRO A 227 -24.12 -21.72 -21.15
N PHE A 228 -24.37 -22.61 -22.06
CA PHE A 228 -25.73 -23.05 -22.45
C PHE A 228 -26.65 -21.98 -23.09
N SER A 229 -26.13 -20.76 -23.39
CA SER A 229 -26.90 -19.73 -24.10
C SER A 229 -26.25 -19.37 -25.44
N LYS A 230 -27.06 -19.24 -26.50
CA LYS A 230 -26.63 -18.55 -27.73
C LYS A 230 -26.34 -17.09 -27.36
N GLY A 231 -25.11 -16.60 -27.65
CA GLY A 231 -24.69 -15.25 -27.28
C GLY A 231 -25.73 -14.18 -27.56
N GLN A 232 -26.14 -13.45 -26.53
CA GLN A 232 -27.19 -12.42 -26.61
C GLN A 232 -26.59 -11.03 -26.60
N TRP A 233 -27.27 -10.10 -27.31
CA TRP A 233 -26.92 -8.68 -27.31
C TRP A 233 -27.86 -7.88 -26.41
N LEU A 234 -27.33 -7.29 -25.36
CA LEU A 234 -28.09 -6.34 -24.52
C LEU A 234 -28.11 -4.98 -25.22
N LYS A 235 -29.22 -4.68 -25.91
CA LYS A 235 -29.39 -3.45 -26.70
C LYS A 235 -30.16 -2.38 -25.92
N ARG A 236 -31.21 -2.78 -25.19
CA ARG A 236 -32.11 -1.88 -24.45
C ARG A 236 -31.51 -1.44 -23.15
N ARG A 237 -31.63 -0.16 -22.76
CA ARG A 237 -31.15 0.42 -21.50
C ARG A 237 -31.64 -0.38 -20.29
N GLY A 238 -32.94 -0.68 -20.20
CA GLY A 238 -33.52 -1.46 -19.11
C GLY A 238 -32.87 -2.85 -18.92
N LYS A 239 -32.57 -3.58 -20.02
CA LYS A 239 -31.88 -4.88 -19.95
C LYS A 239 -30.45 -4.73 -19.47
N LYS A 240 -29.73 -3.65 -19.81
CA LYS A 240 -28.40 -3.36 -19.31
C LYS A 240 -28.41 -3.02 -17.82
N LEU A 241 -29.34 -2.17 -17.37
CA LEU A 241 -29.51 -1.83 -15.95
C LEU A 241 -29.87 -3.06 -15.12
N LEU A 242 -30.82 -3.89 -15.60
CA LEU A 242 -31.14 -5.17 -14.94
C LEU A 242 -29.88 -6.06 -14.80
N PHE A 243 -29.08 -6.15 -15.88
CA PHE A 243 -27.81 -6.90 -15.83
C PHE A 243 -26.83 -6.34 -14.80
N VAL A 244 -26.70 -5.01 -14.72
CA VAL A 244 -25.85 -4.33 -13.70
C VAL A 244 -26.35 -4.64 -12.29
N THR A 245 -27.66 -4.58 -12.05
CA THR A 245 -28.27 -4.93 -10.75
C THR A 245 -27.99 -6.38 -10.38
N VAL A 246 -28.19 -7.33 -11.31
CA VAL A 246 -27.90 -8.75 -11.08
C VAL A 246 -26.40 -8.97 -10.78
N LEU A 247 -25.52 -8.32 -11.54
CA LEU A 247 -24.06 -8.44 -11.33
C LEU A 247 -23.66 -7.87 -9.97
N PHE A 248 -24.23 -6.72 -9.58
CA PHE A 248 -23.99 -6.16 -8.23
C PHE A 248 -24.48 -7.10 -7.14
N SER A 249 -25.68 -7.66 -7.28
CA SER A 249 -26.21 -8.64 -6.32
C SER A 249 -25.33 -9.88 -6.21
N LEU A 250 -24.81 -10.40 -7.33
CA LEU A 250 -23.88 -11.55 -7.32
C LEU A 250 -22.58 -11.21 -6.58
N CYS A 251 -22.00 -10.02 -6.81
CA CYS A 251 -20.82 -9.57 -6.06
C CYS A 251 -21.13 -9.44 -4.56
N SER A 252 -22.30 -8.87 -4.21
CA SER A 252 -22.72 -8.69 -2.81
C SER A 252 -22.93 -10.03 -2.09
N VAL A 253 -23.60 -10.98 -2.73
CA VAL A 253 -23.81 -12.33 -2.18
C VAL A 253 -22.47 -13.06 -2.03
N SER A 254 -21.60 -13.00 -3.04
CA SER A 254 -20.27 -13.62 -3.00
C SER A 254 -19.41 -13.01 -1.87
N PHE A 255 -19.41 -11.69 -1.74
CA PHE A 255 -18.74 -11.00 -0.63
C PHE A 255 -19.29 -11.42 0.73
N PHE A 256 -20.61 -11.45 0.87
CA PHE A 256 -21.28 -11.84 2.13
C PHE A 256 -20.88 -13.25 2.56
N ILE A 257 -20.93 -14.22 1.64
CA ILE A 257 -20.54 -15.60 1.91
C ILE A 257 -19.06 -15.68 2.28
N ALA A 258 -18.18 -15.04 1.51
CA ALA A 258 -16.74 -15.06 1.74
C ALA A 258 -16.35 -14.35 3.05
N MET A 259 -17.01 -13.26 3.41
CA MET A 259 -16.84 -12.57 4.69
C MET A 259 -17.19 -13.51 5.86
N TRP A 260 -18.34 -14.16 5.83
CA TRP A 260 -18.70 -15.13 6.87
C TRP A 260 -17.75 -16.32 6.92
N ALA A 261 -17.29 -16.81 5.78
CA ALA A 261 -16.35 -17.93 5.70
C ALA A 261 -14.99 -17.58 6.35
N ILE A 262 -14.45 -16.39 6.11
CA ILE A 262 -13.18 -15.94 6.70
C ILE A 262 -13.29 -15.87 8.23
N TYR A 263 -14.45 -15.44 8.77
CA TYR A 263 -14.73 -15.44 10.20
C TYR A 263 -15.30 -16.79 10.70
N ARG A 264 -15.11 -17.88 9.95
CA ARG A 264 -15.51 -19.26 10.30
C ARG A 264 -17.01 -19.37 10.63
N PHE A 265 -17.85 -18.62 9.92
CA PHE A 265 -19.31 -18.53 10.14
C PHE A 265 -19.71 -18.18 11.57
N ARG A 266 -18.90 -17.40 12.25
CA ARG A 266 -19.10 -17.03 13.64
C ARG A 266 -19.34 -15.54 13.77
N PHE A 267 -20.37 -15.16 14.55
CA PHE A 267 -20.68 -13.75 14.80
C PHE A 267 -19.66 -13.13 15.75
N ARG A 268 -19.33 -13.83 16.85
CA ARG A 268 -18.45 -13.32 17.92
C ARG A 268 -16.99 -13.26 17.46
N ILE A 269 -16.30 -12.20 17.86
CA ILE A 269 -14.89 -11.99 17.54
C ILE A 269 -14.01 -13.05 18.22
N SER A 270 -14.34 -13.40 19.48
CA SER A 270 -13.61 -14.39 20.27
C SER A 270 -14.47 -15.60 20.58
N PRO A 271 -13.94 -16.83 20.48
CA PRO A 271 -14.64 -18.03 20.88
C PRO A 271 -14.94 -18.03 22.38
N GLY A 272 -16.17 -18.38 22.75
CA GLY A 272 -16.54 -18.56 24.16
C GLY A 272 -16.77 -17.27 24.97
N LEU A 273 -16.44 -16.10 24.47
CA LEU A 273 -16.65 -14.83 25.17
C LEU A 273 -17.93 -14.14 24.68
N GLU A 274 -18.75 -13.65 25.62
CA GLU A 274 -19.96 -12.88 25.30
C GLU A 274 -19.63 -11.44 24.92
N THR A 275 -18.72 -10.80 25.65
CA THR A 275 -18.20 -9.47 25.41
C THR A 275 -16.88 -9.56 24.66
N PRO A 276 -16.63 -8.70 23.65
CA PRO A 276 -15.34 -8.62 23.00
C PRO A 276 -14.26 -8.27 24.02
N PRO A 277 -13.12 -8.96 24.04
CA PRO A 277 -12.01 -8.60 24.92
C PRO A 277 -11.33 -7.33 24.43
N GLY A 278 -10.79 -6.56 25.38
CA GLY A 278 -9.96 -5.40 25.12
C GLY A 278 -10.71 -4.10 24.78
N ASP A 279 -10.04 -3.01 25.08
CA ASP A 279 -10.59 -1.66 24.92
C ASP A 279 -10.78 -1.28 23.44
N GLN A 280 -9.90 -1.75 22.55
CA GLN A 280 -9.98 -1.48 21.12
C GLN A 280 -11.23 -2.12 20.49
N CYS A 281 -11.46 -3.42 20.72
CA CYS A 281 -12.66 -4.10 20.23
C CYS A 281 -13.94 -3.43 20.75
N THR A 282 -13.95 -3.06 22.03
CA THR A 282 -15.07 -2.40 22.67
C THR A 282 -15.31 -1.01 22.09
N LYS A 283 -14.26 -0.21 21.92
CA LYS A 283 -14.30 1.12 21.29
C LYS A 283 -14.88 1.05 19.88
N TYR A 284 -14.34 0.18 19.03
CA TYR A 284 -14.75 0.09 17.62
C TYR A 284 -16.13 -0.52 17.41
N LEU A 285 -16.66 -1.28 18.36
CA LEU A 285 -18.04 -1.76 18.35
C LEU A 285 -19.03 -0.81 19.04
N ASN A 286 -18.56 0.30 19.61
CA ASN A 286 -19.40 1.34 20.18
C ASN A 286 -19.76 2.38 19.11
N PHE A 287 -20.74 2.07 18.28
CA PHE A 287 -21.19 2.97 17.20
C PHE A 287 -21.90 4.23 17.73
N GLY A 288 -22.18 4.33 19.04
CA GLY A 288 -22.63 5.57 19.68
C GLY A 288 -21.67 6.75 19.49
N LEU A 289 -20.37 6.46 19.33
CA LEU A 289 -19.32 7.45 19.09
C LEU A 289 -19.32 8.03 17.67
N ILE A 290 -20.07 7.45 16.72
CA ILE A 290 -20.12 7.90 15.34
C ILE A 290 -21.10 9.08 15.21
N ASN A 291 -20.59 10.24 14.76
CA ASN A 291 -21.36 11.47 14.65
C ASN A 291 -22.51 11.39 13.64
N ASN A 292 -22.31 10.70 12.50
CA ASN A 292 -23.33 10.60 11.45
C ASN A 292 -24.48 9.66 11.87
N PRO A 293 -25.72 10.15 12.07
CA PRO A 293 -26.83 9.35 12.58
C PRO A 293 -27.28 8.24 11.61
N LEU A 294 -27.17 8.46 10.30
CA LEU A 294 -27.54 7.46 9.29
C LEU A 294 -26.56 6.28 9.32
N ILE A 295 -25.25 6.56 9.30
CA ILE A 295 -24.20 5.53 9.35
C ILE A 295 -24.31 4.77 10.67
N ARG A 296 -24.46 5.47 11.79
CA ARG A 296 -24.68 4.88 13.12
C ARG A 296 -25.89 3.93 13.14
N GLY A 297 -27.02 4.37 12.57
CA GLY A 297 -28.24 3.57 12.47
C GLY A 297 -28.04 2.29 11.65
N ILE A 298 -27.36 2.39 10.50
CA ILE A 298 -27.02 1.23 9.66
C ILE A 298 -26.15 0.23 10.44
N LEU A 299 -25.05 0.67 11.04
CA LEU A 299 -24.12 -0.22 11.76
C LEU A 299 -24.78 -0.88 12.98
N ASN A 300 -25.60 -0.14 13.75
CA ASN A 300 -26.38 -0.71 14.84
C ASN A 300 -27.36 -1.78 14.35
N THR A 301 -27.98 -1.57 13.19
CA THR A 301 -28.88 -2.55 12.57
C THR A 301 -28.13 -3.81 12.16
N LEU A 302 -26.97 -3.66 11.48
CA LEU A 302 -26.10 -4.78 11.09
C LEU A 302 -25.64 -5.59 12.31
N LYS A 303 -25.30 -4.92 13.42
CA LYS A 303 -24.90 -5.55 14.70
C LYS A 303 -26.09 -6.25 15.36
N LYS A 304 -27.23 -5.57 15.50
CA LYS A 304 -28.46 -6.09 16.16
C LYS A 304 -28.96 -7.36 15.49
N TYR A 305 -29.05 -7.38 14.17
CA TYR A 305 -29.52 -8.53 13.40
C TYR A 305 -28.42 -9.53 13.03
N ARG A 306 -27.20 -9.33 13.54
CA ARG A 306 -26.03 -10.19 13.29
C ARG A 306 -25.77 -10.43 11.80
N LEU A 307 -25.96 -9.40 10.97
CA LEU A 307 -25.78 -9.51 9.52
C LEU A 307 -24.30 -9.57 9.12
N PHE A 308 -23.43 -8.97 9.93
CA PHE A 308 -21.97 -9.03 9.76
C PHE A 308 -21.30 -9.59 11.02
N PRO A 309 -20.19 -10.36 10.89
CA PRO A 309 -19.36 -10.75 12.04
C PRO A 309 -18.88 -9.54 12.83
N GLN A 310 -18.77 -9.66 14.15
CA GLN A 310 -18.26 -8.57 15.01
C GLN A 310 -16.88 -8.09 14.54
N GLY A 311 -15.98 -9.03 14.19
CA GLY A 311 -14.66 -8.68 13.69
C GLY A 311 -14.66 -7.88 12.37
N TYR A 312 -15.70 -8.02 11.52
CA TYR A 312 -15.84 -7.14 10.37
C TYR A 312 -16.50 -5.79 10.70
N LEU A 313 -17.35 -5.78 11.72
CA LEU A 313 -17.96 -4.54 12.25
C LEU A 313 -16.91 -3.64 12.93
N THR A 314 -15.90 -4.22 13.60
CA THR A 314 -14.78 -3.45 14.18
C THR A 314 -13.98 -2.71 13.09
N VAL A 315 -13.81 -3.31 11.90
CA VAL A 315 -13.14 -2.64 10.77
C VAL A 315 -13.86 -1.34 10.35
N PHE A 316 -15.19 -1.35 10.30
CA PHE A 316 -15.97 -0.14 10.05
C PHE A 316 -15.86 0.88 11.18
N GLY A 317 -15.92 0.41 12.44
CA GLY A 317 -15.76 1.26 13.62
C GLY A 317 -14.42 1.98 13.61
N HIS A 318 -13.32 1.25 13.41
CA HIS A 318 -11.99 1.82 13.27
C HIS A 318 -11.92 2.86 12.14
N ALA A 319 -12.32 2.50 10.93
CA ALA A 319 -12.25 3.40 9.76
C ALA A 319 -13.06 4.70 9.92
N LEU A 320 -14.07 4.71 10.79
CA LEU A 320 -14.94 5.88 11.02
C LEU A 320 -14.52 6.70 12.25
N LEU A 321 -13.90 6.08 13.25
CA LEU A 321 -13.50 6.72 14.50
C LEU A 321 -12.06 7.25 14.46
N GLU A 322 -11.15 6.56 13.77
CA GLU A 322 -9.73 6.92 13.70
C GLU A 322 -9.40 7.72 12.42
N LYS A 323 -10.14 8.81 12.17
CA LYS A 323 -9.93 9.64 10.97
C LYS A 323 -8.91 10.76 11.17
N GLU A 324 -8.75 11.23 12.40
CA GLU A 324 -7.85 12.34 12.69
C GLU A 324 -6.43 11.82 12.82
N ARG A 325 -5.55 12.33 11.97
CA ARG A 325 -4.14 11.96 11.93
C ARG A 325 -3.28 13.20 11.85
N PHE A 326 -2.19 13.18 12.59
CA PHE A 326 -1.14 14.17 12.49
C PHE A 326 -0.45 14.07 11.12
N ALA A 327 -0.23 15.21 10.46
CA ALA A 327 0.41 15.24 9.16
C ALA A 327 1.42 16.39 9.08
N ILE A 328 2.57 16.13 8.43
CA ILE A 328 3.56 17.14 8.07
C ILE A 328 3.76 17.12 6.56
N MET A 329 3.75 18.30 5.97
CA MET A 329 4.04 18.48 4.55
C MET A 329 4.73 19.82 4.33
N LEU A 330 5.92 19.81 3.70
CA LEU A 330 6.72 21.01 3.37
C LEU A 330 6.94 21.91 4.59
N GLY A 331 7.35 21.34 5.72
CA GLY A 331 7.60 22.03 6.98
C GLY A 331 6.35 22.52 7.73
N LYS A 332 5.15 22.30 7.17
CA LYS A 332 3.87 22.68 7.82
C LYS A 332 3.26 21.48 8.52
N THR A 333 2.77 21.70 9.73
CA THR A 333 2.15 20.67 10.58
C THR A 333 0.65 20.88 10.67
N LYS A 334 -0.12 19.79 10.58
CA LYS A 334 -1.54 19.75 10.93
C LYS A 334 -1.81 18.63 11.92
N LEU A 335 -2.55 18.95 12.99
CA LEU A 335 -2.94 17.95 14.00
C LEU A 335 -4.12 17.07 13.53
N SER A 336 -4.96 17.63 12.64
CA SER A 336 -6.09 16.93 12.03
C SER A 336 -6.44 17.55 10.67
N GLY A 337 -7.25 16.86 9.87
CA GLY A 337 -7.82 17.37 8.63
C GLY A 337 -6.89 17.40 7.42
N GLY A 338 -5.68 16.86 7.49
CA GLY A 338 -4.76 16.64 6.37
C GLY A 338 -4.50 17.82 5.42
N PHE A 339 -3.78 17.59 4.33
CA PHE A 339 -3.49 18.58 3.27
C PHE A 339 -4.09 18.10 1.94
N PHE A 340 -4.91 18.90 1.30
CA PHE A 340 -5.51 18.55 -0.01
C PHE A 340 -4.46 18.26 -1.09
N SER A 341 -3.31 18.94 -1.06
CA SER A 341 -2.21 18.70 -2.02
C SER A 341 -1.27 17.56 -1.64
N TYR A 342 -1.50 16.85 -0.53
CA TYR A 342 -0.57 15.87 0.01
C TYR A 342 -0.16 14.81 -1.01
N PHE A 343 -1.14 14.15 -1.64
CA PHE A 343 -0.84 13.08 -2.59
C PHE A 343 -0.23 13.56 -3.91
N VAL A 344 -0.48 14.81 -4.31
CA VAL A 344 0.24 15.44 -5.42
C VAL A 344 1.72 15.62 -5.06
N ILE A 345 2.00 16.17 -3.88
CA ILE A 345 3.36 16.39 -3.39
C ILE A 345 4.09 15.05 -3.18
N THR A 346 3.44 14.06 -2.55
CA THR A 346 4.06 12.74 -2.37
C THR A 346 4.39 12.08 -3.71
N THR A 347 3.51 12.16 -4.72
CA THR A 347 3.76 11.65 -6.05
C THR A 347 4.96 12.34 -6.70
N LEU A 348 5.04 13.68 -6.61
CA LEU A 348 6.16 14.45 -7.17
C LEU A 348 7.49 14.08 -6.52
N LEU A 349 7.53 13.81 -5.22
CA LEU A 349 8.77 13.55 -4.47
C LEU A 349 9.15 12.07 -4.37
N LYS A 350 8.17 11.17 -4.42
CA LYS A 350 8.37 9.72 -4.21
C LYS A 350 8.41 8.91 -5.51
N THR A 351 8.07 9.50 -6.66
CA THR A 351 8.09 8.81 -7.96
C THR A 351 9.42 9.06 -8.68
N PRO A 352 10.12 8.05 -9.21
CA PRO A 352 11.34 8.23 -9.99
C PRO A 352 11.13 9.16 -11.20
N TYR A 353 12.12 9.97 -11.56
CA TYR A 353 11.99 11.00 -12.61
C TYR A 353 11.50 10.47 -13.95
N LEU A 354 12.06 9.34 -14.40
CA LEU A 354 11.63 8.73 -15.65
C LEU A 354 10.15 8.33 -15.60
N HIS A 355 9.72 7.70 -14.49
CA HIS A 355 8.32 7.30 -14.29
C HIS A 355 7.42 8.54 -14.29
N LEU A 356 7.78 9.57 -13.53
CA LEU A 356 7.04 10.82 -13.43
C LEU A 356 6.89 11.50 -14.80
N ALA A 357 7.98 11.63 -15.56
CA ALA A 357 7.95 12.21 -16.90
C ALA A 357 7.03 11.43 -17.85
N LEU A 358 7.10 10.09 -17.81
CA LEU A 358 6.26 9.23 -18.65
C LEU A 358 4.79 9.28 -18.24
N ILE A 359 4.49 9.34 -16.95
CA ILE A 359 3.12 9.49 -16.42
C ILE A 359 2.54 10.82 -16.91
N VAL A 360 3.23 11.94 -16.69
CA VAL A 360 2.78 13.27 -17.10
C VAL A 360 2.56 13.33 -18.61
N MET A 361 3.50 12.81 -19.40
CA MET A 361 3.38 12.75 -20.84
C MET A 361 2.21 11.86 -21.29
N SER A 362 1.92 10.76 -20.57
CA SER A 362 0.77 9.88 -20.83
C SER A 362 -0.54 10.63 -20.64
N PHE A 363 -0.70 11.28 -19.51
CA PHE A 363 -1.90 12.08 -19.24
C PHE A 363 -2.10 13.16 -20.29
N PHE A 364 -1.04 13.91 -20.64
CA PHE A 364 -1.10 14.95 -21.67
C PHE A 364 -1.55 14.39 -23.02
N LEU A 365 -0.94 13.28 -23.49
CA LEU A 365 -1.29 12.68 -24.78
C LEU A 365 -2.71 12.10 -24.81
N ILE A 366 -3.18 11.54 -23.70
CA ILE A 366 -4.55 11.02 -23.60
C ILE A 366 -5.55 12.18 -23.64
N LEU A 367 -5.30 13.26 -22.92
CA LEU A 367 -6.14 14.46 -22.92
C LEU A 367 -6.14 15.14 -24.30
N TRP A 368 -4.97 15.30 -24.93
CA TRP A 368 -4.82 15.86 -26.27
C TRP A 368 -5.59 15.08 -27.32
N ASN A 369 -5.44 13.74 -27.32
CA ASN A 369 -6.18 12.89 -28.24
C ASN A 369 -7.69 12.95 -27.97
N GLY A 370 -8.12 13.02 -26.72
CA GLY A 370 -9.53 13.20 -26.34
C GLY A 370 -10.10 14.53 -26.83
N ALA A 371 -9.39 15.63 -26.62
CA ALA A 371 -9.76 16.97 -27.08
C ALA A 371 -9.81 17.06 -28.62
N ALA A 372 -8.77 16.56 -29.30
CA ALA A 372 -8.73 16.52 -30.76
C ALA A 372 -9.91 15.74 -31.36
N GLN A 373 -10.29 14.60 -30.75
CA GLN A 373 -11.45 13.84 -31.19
C GLN A 373 -12.77 14.57 -30.93
N PHE A 374 -12.87 15.29 -29.82
CA PHE A 374 -14.06 16.09 -29.50
C PHE A 374 -14.26 17.22 -30.51
N ILE A 375 -13.19 17.97 -30.82
CA ILE A 375 -13.19 19.06 -31.82
C ILE A 375 -13.55 18.50 -33.19
N HIS A 376 -12.90 17.44 -33.65
CA HIS A 376 -13.21 16.81 -34.94
C HIS A 376 -14.61 16.22 -35.02
N ARG A 377 -15.24 15.78 -33.92
CA ARG A 377 -16.66 15.37 -33.91
C ARG A 377 -17.61 16.56 -34.10
N MET A 378 -17.24 17.74 -33.65
CA MET A 378 -18.02 18.96 -33.85
C MET A 378 -17.95 19.44 -35.29
N GLU A 379 -16.81 19.32 -35.98
CA GLU A 379 -16.60 19.79 -37.35
C GLU A 379 -17.05 18.79 -38.44
N TRP A 380 -17.24 17.50 -38.13
CA TRP A 380 -17.31 16.42 -39.11
C TRP A 380 -18.54 15.52 -38.98
N LYS A 381 -19.69 16.00 -39.51
CA LYS A 381 -20.83 15.11 -39.80
C LYS A 381 -20.60 14.14 -40.98
N LYS A 382 -19.47 14.15 -41.66
CA LYS A 382 -19.31 13.51 -42.99
C LYS A 382 -18.03 12.78 -43.34
N ARG A 383 -17.28 12.05 -42.51
CA ARG A 383 -16.27 11.08 -43.04
C ARG A 383 -15.90 9.90 -42.13
N ARG A 384 -15.91 8.69 -42.75
CA ARG A 384 -15.70 7.34 -42.18
C ARG A 384 -14.24 6.95 -41.82
N ARG A 385 -13.26 7.84 -41.75
CA ARG A 385 -11.84 7.47 -41.59
C ARG A 385 -11.25 7.65 -40.18
N PHE A 386 -12.08 7.60 -39.14
CA PHE A 386 -11.64 7.93 -37.77
C PHE A 386 -11.56 6.69 -36.84
N SER A 387 -11.05 5.55 -37.32
CA SER A 387 -11.11 4.31 -36.54
C SER A 387 -9.98 4.10 -35.52
N ARG A 388 -8.77 4.61 -35.78
CA ARG A 388 -7.60 4.30 -34.93
C ARG A 388 -7.55 5.11 -33.63
N GLY A 389 -7.77 6.41 -33.65
CA GLY A 389 -7.75 7.26 -32.44
C GLY A 389 -8.90 6.95 -31.47
N LEU A 390 -10.13 6.73 -31.98
CA LEU A 390 -11.29 6.35 -31.16
C LEU A 390 -11.09 4.98 -30.50
N PHE A 391 -10.45 4.05 -31.18
CA PHE A 391 -10.14 2.72 -30.65
C PHE A 391 -9.11 2.77 -29.52
N TYR A 392 -8.14 3.67 -29.61
CA TYR A 392 -7.17 3.93 -28.56
C TYR A 392 -7.82 4.50 -27.28
N THR A 393 -8.62 5.54 -27.42
CA THR A 393 -9.27 6.22 -26.29
C THR A 393 -10.20 5.28 -25.51
N CYS A 394 -10.98 4.45 -26.24
CA CYS A 394 -11.89 3.48 -25.60
C CYS A 394 -11.18 2.36 -24.82
N ARG A 395 -9.89 2.11 -25.07
CA ARG A 395 -9.15 1.06 -24.36
C ARG A 395 -8.48 1.56 -23.09
N VAL A 396 -7.95 2.79 -23.09
CA VAL A 396 -7.32 3.40 -21.92
C VAL A 396 -8.31 4.04 -20.95
N GLU A 397 -9.59 4.15 -21.33
CA GLU A 397 -10.64 4.75 -20.53
C GLU A 397 -10.74 4.18 -19.12
N ILE A 398 -10.73 2.85 -18.98
CA ILE A 398 -10.90 2.19 -17.68
C ILE A 398 -9.68 2.36 -16.77
N PRO A 399 -8.43 2.05 -17.18
CA PRO A 399 -7.29 2.30 -16.31
C PRO A 399 -7.15 3.77 -15.94
N LEU A 400 -7.37 4.72 -16.86
CA LEU A 400 -7.36 6.14 -16.58
C LEU A 400 -8.45 6.54 -15.57
N TYR A 401 -9.68 6.06 -15.76
CA TYR A 401 -10.80 6.32 -14.86
C TYR A 401 -10.52 5.84 -13.44
N LEU A 402 -9.98 4.63 -13.28
CA LEU A 402 -9.61 4.08 -11.98
C LEU A 402 -8.46 4.86 -11.34
N THR A 403 -7.42 5.23 -12.11
CA THR A 403 -6.32 6.06 -11.64
C THR A 403 -6.83 7.37 -11.05
N ILE A 404 -7.59 8.15 -11.85
CA ILE A 404 -8.15 9.43 -11.41
C ILE A 404 -9.13 9.25 -10.25
N GLY A 405 -10.01 8.25 -10.34
CA GLY A 405 -11.03 8.00 -9.33
C GLY A 405 -10.45 7.69 -7.95
N PHE A 406 -9.46 6.80 -7.88
CA PHE A 406 -8.78 6.50 -6.62
C PHE A 406 -7.97 7.66 -6.11
N PHE A 407 -7.21 8.32 -6.98
CA PHE A 407 -6.43 9.50 -6.58
C PHE A 407 -7.31 10.57 -5.95
N LEU A 408 -8.48 10.86 -6.54
CA LEU A 408 -9.44 11.82 -6.00
C LEU A 408 -10.06 11.35 -4.69
N ILE A 409 -10.49 10.08 -4.59
CA ILE A 409 -11.10 9.54 -3.37
C ILE A 409 -10.12 9.63 -2.20
N ILE A 410 -8.87 9.22 -2.38
CA ILE A 410 -7.87 9.25 -1.33
C ILE A 410 -7.49 10.70 -0.97
N THR A 411 -7.35 11.59 -1.96
CA THR A 411 -7.12 13.03 -1.71
C THR A 411 -8.24 13.65 -0.89
N LEU A 412 -9.49 13.33 -1.20
CA LEU A 412 -10.66 13.83 -0.47
C LEU A 412 -10.83 13.20 0.92
N SER A 413 -10.18 12.09 1.21
CA SER A 413 -10.22 11.48 2.54
C SER A 413 -9.47 12.29 3.59
N MET A 414 -8.51 13.13 3.17
CA MET A 414 -7.66 13.97 4.03
C MET A 414 -6.88 13.17 5.09
N VAL A 415 -6.56 11.90 4.78
CA VAL A 415 -5.78 11.00 5.64
C VAL A 415 -4.36 10.90 5.06
N ASP A 416 -3.42 11.62 5.65
CA ASP A 416 -2.07 11.85 5.11
C ASP A 416 -1.02 10.95 5.80
N LEU A 417 -1.19 9.63 5.67
CA LEU A 417 -0.33 8.59 6.27
C LEU A 417 0.75 8.04 5.31
N GLY A 418 1.12 8.81 4.30
CA GLY A 418 2.18 8.42 3.37
C GLY A 418 1.70 8.04 1.97
N HIS A 419 2.68 7.95 1.07
CA HIS A 419 2.49 7.59 -0.35
C HIS A 419 1.85 6.21 -0.52
N ARG A 420 1.98 5.33 0.49
CA ARG A 420 1.38 3.98 0.53
C ARG A 420 -0.13 3.96 0.29
N LEU A 421 -0.84 5.02 0.69
CA LEU A 421 -2.30 5.07 0.51
C LEU A 421 -2.75 5.20 -0.94
N ILE A 422 -1.86 5.64 -1.84
CA ILE A 422 -2.11 5.66 -3.30
C ILE A 422 -1.36 4.54 -4.05
N LEU A 423 -0.81 3.57 -3.35
CA LEU A 423 -0.03 2.47 -3.96
C LEU A 423 -0.82 1.72 -5.04
N MET A 424 -2.16 1.61 -4.90
CA MET A 424 -3.03 0.98 -5.91
C MET A 424 -3.07 1.72 -7.25
N VAL A 425 -2.65 2.98 -7.29
CA VAL A 425 -2.61 3.80 -8.50
C VAL A 425 -1.34 3.51 -9.32
N ILE A 426 -0.21 3.24 -8.66
CA ILE A 426 1.11 3.08 -9.31
C ILE A 426 1.14 2.00 -10.41
N PRO A 427 0.58 0.78 -10.24
CA PRO A 427 0.55 -0.21 -11.31
C PRO A 427 -0.24 0.24 -12.54
N LEU A 428 -1.30 1.04 -12.35
CA LEU A 428 -2.10 1.61 -13.43
C LEU A 428 -1.32 2.73 -14.16
N GLU A 429 -0.56 3.53 -13.41
CA GLU A 429 0.32 4.56 -13.97
C GLU A 429 1.46 3.94 -14.80
N CYS A 430 2.12 2.90 -14.29
CA CYS A 430 3.11 2.14 -15.04
C CYS A 430 2.53 1.57 -16.35
N LEU A 431 1.30 1.05 -16.28
CA LEU A 431 0.58 0.54 -17.44
C LEU A 431 0.35 1.64 -18.49
N LEU A 432 -0.11 2.83 -18.07
CA LEU A 432 -0.34 3.96 -18.97
C LEU A 432 0.97 4.52 -19.54
N ALA A 433 2.02 4.63 -18.71
CA ALA A 433 3.33 5.13 -19.08
C ALA A 433 4.02 4.23 -20.12
N GLY A 434 3.91 2.91 -19.99
CA GLY A 434 4.52 1.95 -20.92
C GLY A 434 4.08 2.13 -22.38
N ASN A 435 2.87 2.61 -22.61
CA ASN A 435 2.35 2.88 -23.96
C ASN A 435 3.12 3.98 -24.70
N ILE A 436 3.57 5.00 -23.99
CA ILE A 436 4.27 6.14 -24.61
C ILE A 436 5.54 5.66 -25.28
N LEU A 437 6.27 4.79 -24.59
CA LEU A 437 7.49 4.21 -25.13
C LEU A 437 7.21 3.40 -26.41
N GLU A 438 6.10 2.64 -26.46
CA GLU A 438 5.68 1.95 -27.69
C GLU A 438 5.44 2.94 -28.84
N LEU A 439 4.74 4.06 -28.59
CA LEU A 439 4.42 5.06 -29.62
C LEU A 439 5.65 5.71 -30.24
N PHE A 440 6.68 5.97 -29.43
CA PHE A 440 7.93 6.57 -29.91
C PHE A 440 8.88 5.52 -30.49
N ILE A 441 9.08 4.42 -29.79
CA ILE A 441 10.09 3.42 -30.11
C ILE A 441 9.70 2.58 -31.33
N ALA A 442 8.42 2.25 -31.49
CA ALA A 442 7.96 1.43 -32.61
C ALA A 442 8.20 2.06 -34.00
N ARG A 443 8.40 3.41 -34.06
CA ARG A 443 8.65 4.16 -35.30
C ARG A 443 10.13 4.24 -35.68
N LEU A 444 11.02 3.83 -34.76
CA LEU A 444 12.48 3.93 -35.01
C LEU A 444 12.98 2.74 -35.83
N ARG A 445 14.09 2.95 -36.55
CA ARG A 445 14.84 1.86 -37.19
C ARG A 445 15.30 0.85 -36.12
N PRO A 446 15.40 -0.45 -36.44
CA PRO A 446 15.67 -1.51 -35.45
C PRO A 446 16.88 -1.25 -34.54
N PHE A 447 17.97 -0.74 -35.06
CA PHE A 447 19.16 -0.39 -34.27
C PHE A 447 18.87 0.67 -33.21
N TYR A 448 18.32 1.83 -33.60
CA TYR A 448 18.00 2.93 -32.69
C TYR A 448 16.90 2.52 -31.70
N ARG A 449 15.94 1.72 -32.16
CA ARG A 449 14.89 1.16 -31.31
C ARG A 449 15.47 0.31 -30.18
N ASN A 450 16.37 -0.64 -30.51
CA ASN A 450 16.96 -1.53 -29.52
C ASN A 450 17.90 -0.77 -28.56
N ALA A 451 18.71 0.15 -29.08
CA ALA A 451 19.62 0.97 -28.29
C ALA A 451 18.84 1.87 -27.29
N LEU A 452 17.80 2.57 -27.76
CA LEU A 452 16.98 3.42 -26.92
C LEU A 452 16.21 2.58 -25.88
N SER A 453 15.68 1.42 -26.27
CA SER A 453 15.02 0.50 -25.34
C SER A 453 15.97 0.07 -24.23
N ALA A 454 17.18 -0.35 -24.57
CA ALA A 454 18.19 -0.73 -23.58
C ALA A 454 18.56 0.43 -22.65
N ALA A 455 18.78 1.63 -23.20
CA ALA A 455 19.09 2.82 -22.41
C ALA A 455 17.95 3.16 -21.41
N LEU A 456 16.70 3.14 -21.85
CA LEU A 456 15.54 3.41 -20.97
C LEU A 456 15.36 2.33 -19.89
N LEU A 457 15.62 1.06 -20.22
CA LEU A 457 15.60 -0.02 -19.23
C LEU A 457 16.70 0.18 -18.17
N ILE A 458 17.90 0.59 -18.58
CA ILE A 458 19.00 0.90 -17.64
C ILE A 458 18.60 2.08 -16.75
N VAL A 459 18.15 3.20 -17.34
CA VAL A 459 17.74 4.38 -16.57
C VAL A 459 16.62 4.07 -15.59
N ALA A 460 15.65 3.24 -15.97
CA ALA A 460 14.57 2.82 -15.08
C ALA A 460 15.06 2.00 -13.87
N THR A 461 16.18 1.26 -13.99
CA THR A 461 16.72 0.44 -12.88
C THR A 461 17.55 1.24 -11.88
N ILE A 462 18.08 2.40 -12.25
CA ILE A 462 18.97 3.21 -11.40
C ILE A 462 18.34 3.50 -10.02
N PRO A 463 17.08 3.99 -9.91
CA PRO A 463 16.49 4.27 -8.60
C PRO A 463 16.40 3.04 -7.70
N ALA A 464 16.10 1.86 -8.25
CA ALA A 464 16.01 0.63 -7.50
C ALA A 464 17.37 0.16 -6.99
N ILE A 465 18.43 0.34 -7.75
CA ILE A 465 19.79 -0.08 -7.35
C ILE A 465 20.38 0.90 -6.34
N ASN A 466 20.30 2.22 -6.61
CA ASN A 466 20.93 3.24 -5.78
C ASN A 466 20.30 3.39 -4.40
N ASN A 467 19.03 3.02 -4.24
CA ASN A 467 18.33 3.15 -2.96
C ASN A 467 18.26 1.84 -2.16
N TYR A 468 18.94 0.79 -2.61
CA TYR A 468 19.07 -0.44 -1.84
C TYR A 468 19.85 -0.16 -0.54
N PRO A 469 19.39 -0.66 0.61
CA PRO A 469 18.15 -1.37 0.89
C PRO A 469 16.99 -0.45 1.38
N ASN A 470 17.12 0.88 1.30
CA ASN A 470 16.32 1.90 1.99
C ASN A 470 15.07 2.35 1.20
N TYR A 471 14.29 1.41 0.64
CA TYR A 471 13.18 1.74 -0.26
C TYR A 471 12.00 2.45 0.40
N ILE A 472 11.74 2.24 1.69
CA ILE A 472 10.67 2.94 2.44
C ILE A 472 10.93 4.44 2.41
N SER A 473 12.17 4.84 2.66
CA SER A 473 12.60 6.24 2.74
C SER A 473 13.05 6.80 1.40
N TYR A 474 12.69 6.16 0.28
CA TYR A 474 13.03 6.65 -1.05
C TYR A 474 12.43 8.02 -1.32
N PHE A 475 13.27 8.94 -1.80
CA PHE A 475 12.89 10.20 -2.44
C PHE A 475 13.66 10.33 -3.75
N ASN A 476 13.03 10.95 -4.74
CA ASN A 476 13.73 11.25 -5.98
C ASN A 476 14.70 12.44 -5.77
N PRO A 477 15.66 12.68 -6.70
CA PRO A 477 16.68 13.72 -6.56
C PRO A 477 16.18 15.18 -6.51
N PHE A 478 14.87 15.47 -6.42
CA PHE A 478 14.39 16.80 -5.98
C PHE A 478 14.79 17.07 -4.52
N ILE A 479 14.97 16.01 -3.74
CA ILE A 479 15.58 16.08 -2.41
C ILE A 479 17.05 15.72 -2.57
N HIS A 480 17.94 16.71 -2.45
CA HIS A 480 19.38 16.53 -2.69
C HIS A 480 20.05 15.73 -1.58
N ASP A 481 19.70 15.98 -0.32
CA ASP A 481 20.19 15.21 0.84
C ASP A 481 19.05 14.46 1.50
N GLN A 482 19.22 13.16 1.70
CA GLN A 482 18.24 12.31 2.37
C GLN A 482 17.94 12.79 3.81
N LYS A 483 18.88 13.48 4.47
CA LYS A 483 18.66 14.08 5.80
C LYS A 483 17.56 15.13 5.79
N ASP A 484 17.35 15.81 4.66
CA ASP A 484 16.33 16.85 4.52
C ASP A 484 14.93 16.28 4.23
N ALA A 485 14.81 14.98 3.98
CA ALA A 485 13.53 14.34 3.65
C ALA A 485 12.44 14.64 4.68
N ILE A 486 12.79 14.70 5.96
CA ILE A 486 11.86 15.02 7.08
C ILE A 486 11.26 16.42 6.99
N LEU A 487 11.89 17.35 6.29
CA LEU A 487 11.36 18.71 6.08
C LEU A 487 10.20 18.73 5.07
N TYR A 488 10.14 17.72 4.22
CA TYR A 488 9.15 17.61 3.15
C TYR A 488 7.97 16.71 3.51
N LEU A 489 8.25 15.51 4.01
CA LEU A 489 7.24 14.51 4.36
C LEU A 489 7.71 13.71 5.58
N THR A 490 6.76 13.19 6.34
CA THR A 490 7.00 12.35 7.53
C THR A 490 6.18 11.07 7.48
N ASP A 491 6.01 10.39 8.63
CA ASP A 491 5.30 9.13 8.74
C ASP A 491 5.94 8.05 7.84
N SER A 492 5.19 7.10 7.36
CA SER A 492 5.67 5.99 6.53
C SER A 492 6.34 6.37 5.19
N ASN A 493 6.48 7.68 4.89
CA ASN A 493 7.31 8.13 3.76
C ASN A 493 8.81 8.07 4.07
N VAL A 494 9.19 8.19 5.34
CA VAL A 494 10.59 8.26 5.81
C VAL A 494 10.86 7.18 6.84
N ASP A 495 9.99 7.07 7.85
CA ASP A 495 10.23 6.31 9.06
C ASP A 495 9.00 5.48 9.43
N TRP A 496 9.18 4.17 9.48
CA TRP A 496 8.19 3.21 9.93
C TRP A 496 8.78 2.24 10.97
N GLY A 497 9.87 2.66 11.64
CA GLY A 497 10.60 1.87 12.60
C GLY A 497 11.57 0.85 12.00
N GLN A 498 11.93 1.00 10.72
CA GLN A 498 12.69 -0.01 9.96
C GLN A 498 14.20 -0.06 10.24
N ASP A 499 14.79 0.92 10.92
CA ASP A 499 16.25 1.03 11.00
C ASP A 499 16.85 0.72 12.40
N MET A 500 16.07 0.19 13.35
CA MET A 500 16.58 -0.22 14.67
C MET A 500 17.71 -1.26 14.57
N LYS A 501 17.59 -2.22 13.65
CA LYS A 501 18.61 -3.23 13.38
C LYS A 501 19.93 -2.59 12.91
N LYS A 502 19.86 -1.57 12.08
CA LYS A 502 21.05 -0.84 11.61
C LYS A 502 21.69 0.01 12.72
N LEU A 503 20.87 0.57 13.62
CA LEU A 503 21.38 1.26 14.80
C LEU A 503 22.21 0.30 15.67
N GLY A 504 21.69 -0.89 15.94
CA GLY A 504 22.41 -1.91 16.71
C GLY A 504 23.72 -2.35 16.05
N TYR A 505 23.72 -2.51 14.71
CA TYR A 505 24.97 -2.80 13.96
C TYR A 505 25.96 -1.65 14.06
N TYR A 506 25.52 -0.41 13.85
CA TYR A 506 26.38 0.76 13.94
C TYR A 506 27.00 0.93 15.33
N MET A 507 26.20 0.78 16.39
CA MET A 507 26.71 0.86 17.78
C MET A 507 27.79 -0.17 18.05
N ARG A 508 27.59 -1.42 17.60
CA ARG A 508 28.58 -2.49 17.76
C ARG A 508 29.86 -2.20 17.00
N GLU A 509 29.80 -1.77 15.74
CA GLU A 509 30.97 -1.47 14.91
C GLU A 509 31.78 -0.29 15.45
N ASN A 510 31.10 0.70 16.06
CA ASN A 510 31.75 1.89 16.63
C ASN A 510 31.99 1.81 18.14
N SER A 511 31.83 0.64 18.77
CA SER A 511 32.02 0.42 20.20
C SER A 511 31.20 1.39 21.06
N ILE A 512 29.99 1.71 20.64
CA ILE A 512 29.04 2.55 21.38
C ILE A 512 28.25 1.65 22.34
N ASP A 513 28.51 1.79 23.64
CA ASP A 513 27.94 0.93 24.67
C ASP A 513 26.54 1.35 25.09
N LYS A 514 26.24 2.67 25.05
CA LYS A 514 25.00 3.26 25.52
C LYS A 514 24.56 4.40 24.60
N VAL A 515 23.25 4.59 24.46
CA VAL A 515 22.66 5.65 23.65
C VAL A 515 21.41 6.24 24.32
N ASN A 516 21.20 7.55 24.22
CA ASN A 516 19.87 8.12 24.43
C ASN A 516 19.02 7.79 23.20
N LEU A 517 17.81 7.30 23.39
CA LEU A 517 16.96 6.82 22.30
C LEU A 517 15.59 7.50 22.33
N SER A 518 15.19 8.08 21.18
CA SER A 518 13.83 8.48 20.91
C SER A 518 13.40 7.84 19.59
N PHE A 519 12.59 6.81 19.68
CA PHE A 519 12.28 5.93 18.56
C PHE A 519 10.80 5.92 18.20
N PHE A 520 10.50 6.07 16.91
CA PHE A 520 9.17 5.83 16.34
C PHE A 520 9.15 4.40 15.79
N GLY A 521 8.51 3.49 16.52
CA GLY A 521 8.42 2.10 16.11
C GLY A 521 8.19 1.17 17.29
N THR A 522 7.97 -0.09 16.98
CA THR A 522 7.63 -1.15 17.93
C THR A 522 8.70 -2.26 17.99
N ALA A 523 9.78 -2.12 17.21
CA ALA A 523 10.90 -3.05 17.22
C ALA A 523 11.65 -2.99 18.56
N ASP A 524 11.95 -4.15 19.17
CA ASP A 524 12.69 -4.21 20.43
C ASP A 524 14.16 -3.83 20.21
N PRO A 525 14.65 -2.75 20.84
CA PRO A 525 16.05 -2.32 20.70
C PRO A 525 17.03 -3.42 21.12
N PHE A 526 16.74 -4.13 22.23
CA PHE A 526 17.61 -5.18 22.76
C PHE A 526 17.75 -6.36 21.80
N TYR A 527 16.66 -6.80 21.19
CA TYR A 527 16.66 -7.88 20.19
C TYR A 527 17.57 -7.55 19.00
N TYR A 528 17.56 -6.27 18.57
CA TYR A 528 18.38 -5.80 17.45
C TYR A 528 19.77 -5.31 17.85
N GLY A 529 20.22 -5.55 19.09
CA GLY A 529 21.60 -5.32 19.51
C GLY A 529 21.88 -3.97 20.14
N VAL A 530 20.87 -3.14 20.41
CA VAL A 530 21.00 -1.96 21.27
C VAL A 530 20.89 -2.40 22.72
N GLN A 531 22.04 -2.72 23.33
CA GLN A 531 22.10 -3.39 24.64
C GLN A 531 21.72 -2.47 25.80
N ARG A 532 22.09 -1.18 25.72
CA ARG A 532 21.85 -0.17 26.77
C ARG A 532 21.36 1.12 26.14
N TRP A 533 20.19 1.60 26.61
CA TRP A 533 19.63 2.88 26.17
C TRP A 533 18.89 3.59 27.29
N ILE A 534 18.79 4.91 27.16
CA ILE A 534 17.92 5.75 27.96
C ILE A 534 16.77 6.22 27.05
N ASP A 535 15.53 5.92 27.44
CA ASP A 535 14.38 6.40 26.68
C ASP A 535 14.13 7.88 26.97
N ILE A 536 14.28 8.72 25.94
CA ILE A 536 14.07 10.17 26.02
C ILE A 536 12.76 10.61 25.34
N GLY A 537 11.80 9.70 25.21
CA GLY A 537 10.48 9.96 24.69
C GLY A 537 10.18 9.26 23.37
N SER A 538 10.43 7.97 23.31
CA SER A 538 10.00 7.11 22.18
C SER A 538 8.47 7.05 22.12
N TRP A 539 7.94 6.83 20.91
CA TRP A 539 6.51 6.71 20.72
C TRP A 539 5.95 5.44 21.37
N MET A 540 6.66 4.30 21.21
CA MET A 540 6.23 3.04 21.79
C MET A 540 7.41 2.06 21.93
N ILE A 541 7.94 1.90 23.14
CA ILE A 541 8.84 0.79 23.48
C ILE A 541 8.01 -0.27 24.18
N LEU A 542 7.76 -1.39 23.51
CA LEU A 542 6.84 -2.43 23.98
C LEU A 542 7.42 -3.26 25.13
N ILE A 543 8.75 -3.40 25.20
CA ILE A 543 9.42 -4.23 26.21
C ILE A 543 10.36 -3.34 27.04
N PRO A 544 9.90 -2.80 28.18
CA PRO A 544 10.70 -1.91 29.01
C PRO A 544 11.74 -2.69 29.80
N ARG A 545 12.92 -2.96 29.23
CA ARG A 545 14.01 -3.71 29.90
C ARG A 545 14.88 -2.83 30.79
N TYR A 546 14.98 -1.54 30.48
CA TYR A 546 15.76 -0.57 31.24
C TYR A 546 15.01 0.77 31.29
N LYS A 547 14.81 1.31 32.50
CA LYS A 547 14.28 2.67 32.71
C LYS A 547 15.32 3.51 33.45
N GLU A 548 16.29 4.05 32.74
CA GLU A 548 16.94 5.26 33.21
C GLU A 548 16.13 6.45 32.64
N ASN A 549 15.67 7.33 33.51
CA ASN A 549 14.68 8.36 33.11
C ASN A 549 15.31 9.74 32.84
N MET A 550 16.63 9.90 32.96
CA MET A 550 17.31 11.17 32.70
C MET A 550 18.28 11.03 31.53
N PRO A 551 18.21 11.95 30.53
CA PRO A 551 19.17 11.95 29.43
C PRO A 551 20.61 12.03 29.94
N ASP A 552 21.46 11.18 29.40
CA ASP A 552 22.89 11.19 29.66
C ASP A 552 23.63 11.74 28.43
N TYR A 553 23.91 13.02 28.43
CA TYR A 553 24.54 13.69 27.27
C TYR A 553 26.05 13.35 27.12
N THR A 554 26.59 12.49 27.97
CA THR A 554 27.92 11.89 27.77
C THR A 554 27.94 10.77 26.75
N CYS A 555 26.77 10.24 26.39
CA CYS A 555 26.59 9.27 25.31
C CYS A 555 25.88 9.89 24.10
N PRO A 556 26.01 9.30 22.88
CA PRO A 556 25.32 9.75 21.70
C PRO A 556 23.79 9.69 21.85
N THR A 557 23.08 10.48 21.05
CA THR A 557 21.61 10.54 21.06
C THR A 557 21.05 10.14 19.70
N ALA A 558 20.30 9.03 19.65
CA ALA A 558 19.62 8.53 18.46
C ALA A 558 18.14 8.93 18.48
N ILE A 559 17.71 9.68 17.46
CA ILE A 559 16.32 10.10 17.32
C ILE A 559 15.83 9.69 15.93
N SER A 560 14.72 8.95 15.88
CA SER A 560 14.12 8.61 14.59
C SER A 560 13.41 9.81 13.96
N ALA A 561 13.29 9.80 12.63
CA ALA A 561 12.81 10.92 11.82
C ALA A 561 11.45 11.46 12.29
N ASN A 562 10.48 10.58 12.56
CA ASN A 562 9.18 11.01 13.03
C ASN A 562 9.26 11.63 14.43
N MET A 563 10.07 11.06 15.33
CA MET A 563 10.23 11.60 16.67
C MET A 563 10.93 12.96 16.66
N LEU A 564 11.92 13.14 15.77
CA LEU A 564 12.58 14.44 15.61
C LEU A 564 11.61 15.54 15.19
N THR A 565 10.63 15.23 14.35
CA THR A 565 9.59 16.19 13.92
C THR A 565 8.48 16.38 14.95
N TYR A 566 8.08 15.35 15.68
CA TYR A 566 7.03 15.43 16.71
C TYR A 566 7.51 16.13 17.99
N GLN A 567 8.79 16.02 18.28
CA GLN A 567 9.41 16.62 19.46
C GLN A 567 10.10 17.95 19.16
N ASN A 568 9.76 18.61 18.06
CA ASN A 568 10.35 19.87 17.64
C ASN A 568 10.51 20.82 18.85
N ASN A 569 11.76 21.20 19.21
CA ASN A 569 12.15 22.03 20.35
C ASN A 569 12.23 21.36 21.75
N LYS A 570 12.01 20.06 21.92
CA LYS A 570 12.19 19.43 23.24
C LYS A 570 13.66 19.22 23.64
N HIS A 571 14.56 19.17 22.66
CA HIS A 571 15.99 18.94 22.86
C HIS A 571 16.87 19.97 22.13
N PRO A 572 16.76 21.28 22.48
CA PRO A 572 17.54 22.34 21.81
C PRO A 572 19.06 22.19 22.01
N GLU A 573 19.50 21.45 23.04
CA GLU A 573 20.89 21.12 23.29
C GLU A 573 21.52 20.27 22.20
N LEU A 574 20.74 19.44 21.48
CA LEU A 574 21.23 18.57 20.39
C LEU A 574 21.71 19.38 19.18
N LEU A 575 21.14 20.56 18.96
CA LEU A 575 21.59 21.48 17.90
C LEU A 575 23.02 22.01 18.15
N ARG A 576 23.54 21.85 19.38
CA ARG A 576 24.91 22.27 19.79
C ARG A 576 25.93 21.13 19.68
N THR A 577 25.51 19.89 19.43
CA THR A 577 26.40 18.72 19.40
C THR A 577 27.00 18.43 18.02
N GLY A 578 26.67 19.21 17.00
CA GLY A 578 27.14 19.01 15.62
C GLY A 578 26.08 18.38 14.69
N MET A 579 26.47 18.17 13.43
CA MET A 579 25.57 17.54 12.44
C MET A 579 25.37 16.06 12.76
N PRO A 580 24.12 15.56 12.72
CA PRO A 580 23.85 14.15 12.98
C PRO A 580 24.35 13.25 11.83
N ILE A 581 24.71 12.03 12.21
CA ILE A 581 24.93 10.94 11.26
C ILE A 581 23.58 10.27 10.98
N LEU A 582 23.26 10.04 9.72
CA LEU A 582 22.04 9.32 9.36
C LEU A 582 22.31 7.80 9.34
N ILE A 583 21.68 7.07 10.26
CA ILE A 583 21.76 5.62 10.35
C ILE A 583 20.60 5.01 9.54
N GLY A 584 20.94 4.18 8.58
CA GLY A 584 19.97 3.71 7.60
C GLY A 584 19.46 4.88 6.76
N ALA A 585 18.17 5.20 6.88
CA ALA A 585 17.57 6.34 6.24
C ALA A 585 16.55 7.07 7.14
N SER A 586 16.42 6.66 8.41
CA SER A 586 15.40 7.19 9.31
C SER A 586 15.86 7.49 10.73
N ILE A 587 17.09 7.17 11.16
CA ILE A 587 17.56 7.47 12.50
C ILE A 587 18.71 8.48 12.43
N TYR A 588 18.58 9.60 13.14
CA TYR A 588 19.54 10.68 13.28
C TYR A 588 20.34 10.47 14.57
N LEU A 589 21.62 10.14 14.45
CA LEU A 589 22.53 9.95 15.58
C LEU A 589 23.36 11.22 15.80
N PHE A 590 23.10 11.90 16.89
CA PHE A 590 23.84 13.08 17.33
C PHE A 590 25.03 12.65 18.21
N PRO A 591 26.24 13.19 17.98
CA PRO A 591 27.40 12.87 18.82
C PRO A 591 27.23 13.33 20.27
N SER A 592 27.99 12.78 21.19
CA SER A 592 28.01 13.25 22.59
C SER A 592 28.59 14.66 22.69
N VAL A 593 28.13 15.42 23.70
CA VAL A 593 28.61 16.81 23.94
C VAL A 593 30.12 16.86 24.19
N ILE A 594 30.72 15.79 24.73
CA ILE A 594 32.15 15.69 25.01
C ILE A 594 32.97 15.55 23.71
N GLN A 595 32.48 14.82 22.70
CA GLN A 595 33.20 14.64 21.44
C GLN A 595 33.20 15.93 20.57
N SER A 596 32.21 16.78 20.70
CA SER A 596 32.14 18.06 19.95
C SER A 596 33.16 19.09 20.42
N LYS A 597 33.61 19.06 21.69
CA LYS A 597 34.64 19.96 22.21
C LYS A 597 36.08 19.60 21.80
N GLY A 598 36.30 18.39 21.28
CA GLY A 598 37.61 17.92 20.82
C GLY A 598 37.93 18.26 19.35
N GLN A 599 36.94 18.65 18.54
CA GLN A 599 37.15 19.00 17.13
C GLN A 599 37.35 20.49 16.85
N ASP A 600 37.08 21.37 17.83
CA ASP A 600 37.22 22.83 17.69
C ASP A 600 38.60 23.38 18.09
N THR A 601 39.62 22.55 18.29
CA THR A 601 41.01 23.01 18.59
C THR A 601 41.99 22.56 17.52
N THR A 602 41.92 23.21 16.33
CA THR A 602 43.13 23.48 15.51
C THR A 602 42.91 24.80 14.77
N PRO A 603 43.89 25.72 14.84
CA PRO A 603 43.80 27.09 14.38
C PRO A 603 43.81 27.22 12.85
#